data_6dde45bae851f90f2430ee3ec2df8f7f
#
_entry.id   6dde45bae851f90f2430ee3ec2df8f7f
#
_cell.length_a   1.000
_cell.length_b   1.000
_cell.length_c   1.000
_cell.angle_alpha   90.00
_cell.angle_beta   90.00
_cell.angle_gamma   90.00
#
_symmetry.space_group_name_H-M   'P 1'
#
loop_
_entity.id
_entity.type
_entity.pdbx_description
1 polymer ?
#
loop_
_entity_poly.entity_id
_entity_poly.type
_entity_poly.pdbx_seq_one_letter_code
_entity_poly.pdbx_strand_id
1 'polypeptide(L)'
;MKALLTSAGIKNATINEAMVNLLGKPIAECSALCIPTGAYGHPFHPFVGWRFISGRSPNTPMCELGWKSLGVLELSALPSIDEEQWVPLVKETDILLVGGGDALFLAHWMRESGLAELLPSLHDTVYVGLSAGSMVLTPCIGGLHVLGAADRWRQGARDRRLLDLSARGSSRPCGEHDGRRREVGRRAPESGVRDRR
;
A
#
# COMPACT_ATOMS: atom_id res chain seq x y z
N MET A 1 3.11 4.08 14.30
CA MET A 1 3.77 3.44 13.13
C MET A 1 4.33 4.51 12.21
N LYS A 2 5.57 4.32 11.71
CA LYS A 2 6.18 5.13 10.66
C LYS A 2 5.88 4.47 9.31
N ALA A 3 5.64 5.22 8.24
CA ALA A 3 5.30 4.64 6.94
C ALA A 3 6.09 5.26 5.79
N LEU A 4 6.57 4.40 4.88
CA LEU A 4 7.16 4.75 3.61
C LEU A 4 6.32 4.12 2.49
N LEU A 5 5.63 4.94 1.72
CA LEU A 5 4.73 4.49 0.67
C LEU A 5 5.40 4.65 -0.70
N THR A 6 5.50 3.56 -1.44
CA THR A 6 6.21 3.51 -2.72
C THR A 6 5.32 2.95 -3.83
N SER A 7 5.59 3.37 -5.06
CA SER A 7 4.94 2.77 -6.25
C SER A 7 5.59 1.45 -6.66
N ALA A 8 6.91 1.31 -6.43
CA ALA A 8 7.70 0.22 -7.00
C ALA A 8 8.86 -0.24 -6.11
N GLY A 9 8.69 -0.19 -4.77
CA GLY A 9 9.71 -0.62 -3.80
C GLY A 9 10.88 0.36 -3.65
N ILE A 10 11.99 -0.15 -3.13
CA ILE A 10 13.18 0.64 -2.78
C ILE A 10 14.12 0.72 -3.99
N LYS A 11 13.75 1.49 -5.01
CA LYS A 11 14.41 1.49 -6.34
C LYS A 11 15.62 2.41 -6.48
N ASN A 12 15.80 3.36 -5.60
CA ASN A 12 16.87 4.36 -5.70
C ASN A 12 17.45 4.73 -4.33
N ALA A 13 18.60 5.40 -4.35
CA ALA A 13 19.33 5.80 -3.15
C ALA A 13 18.47 6.66 -2.21
N THR A 14 17.72 7.63 -2.73
CA THR A 14 16.91 8.55 -1.92
C THR A 14 15.82 7.81 -1.15
N ILE A 15 15.13 6.85 -1.78
CA ILE A 15 14.11 6.01 -1.11
C ILE A 15 14.78 5.12 -0.05
N ASN A 16 15.95 4.56 -0.38
CA ASN A 16 16.71 3.73 0.55
C ASN A 16 17.18 4.54 1.77
N GLU A 17 17.70 5.74 1.57
CA GLU A 17 18.09 6.64 2.66
C GLU A 17 16.90 7.02 3.53
N ALA A 18 15.74 7.32 2.94
CA ALA A 18 14.53 7.61 3.68
C ALA A 18 14.10 6.42 4.56
N MET A 19 14.19 5.19 4.03
CA MET A 19 13.88 3.98 4.80
C MET A 19 14.87 3.78 5.96
N VAL A 20 16.17 3.92 5.72
CA VAL A 20 17.21 3.78 6.76
C VAL A 20 17.03 4.84 7.85
N ASN A 21 16.70 6.08 7.47
CA ASN A 21 16.40 7.15 8.43
C ASN A 21 15.17 6.84 9.30
N LEU A 22 14.13 6.22 8.73
CA LEU A 22 12.97 5.77 9.50
C LEU A 22 13.30 4.63 10.45
N LEU A 23 14.15 3.68 10.04
CA LEU A 23 14.62 2.55 10.85
C LEU A 23 15.54 3.02 11.99
N GLY A 24 16.36 4.04 11.75
CA GLY A 24 17.34 4.55 12.74
C GLY A 24 18.53 3.62 12.94
N LYS A 25 18.69 2.55 12.15
CA LYS A 25 19.79 1.59 12.18
C LYS A 25 20.02 0.95 10.81
N PRO A 26 21.19 0.32 10.57
CA PRO A 26 21.49 -0.35 9.31
C PRO A 26 20.52 -1.48 8.99
N ILE A 27 20.22 -1.68 7.69
CA ILE A 27 19.33 -2.74 7.20
C ILE A 27 19.77 -4.12 7.69
N ALA A 28 21.08 -4.38 7.69
CA ALA A 28 21.66 -5.66 8.13
C ALA A 28 21.45 -5.97 9.63
N GLU A 29 20.98 -5.00 10.40
CA GLU A 29 20.64 -5.17 11.82
C GLU A 29 19.14 -5.28 12.06
N CYS A 30 18.32 -5.11 10.99
CA CYS A 30 16.87 -5.08 11.09
C CYS A 30 16.24 -6.44 10.80
N SER A 31 15.27 -6.83 11.61
CA SER A 31 14.35 -7.93 11.35
C SER A 31 13.19 -7.43 10.47
N ALA A 32 12.86 -8.20 9.44
CA ALA A 32 11.79 -7.87 8.50
C ALA A 32 10.73 -8.96 8.41
N LEU A 33 9.47 -8.57 8.27
CA LEU A 33 8.38 -9.44 7.87
C LEU A 33 7.82 -8.98 6.52
N CYS A 34 7.81 -9.85 5.52
CA CYS A 34 7.18 -9.56 4.24
C CYS A 34 5.75 -10.09 4.19
N ILE A 35 4.86 -9.28 3.63
CA ILE A 35 3.43 -9.56 3.48
C ILE A 35 3.12 -9.64 1.99
N PRO A 36 3.08 -10.86 1.40
CA PRO A 36 2.84 -11.07 -0.04
C PRO A 36 1.36 -11.13 -0.41
N THR A 37 0.45 -11.13 0.56
CA THR A 37 -0.97 -11.46 0.44
C THR A 37 -1.67 -10.79 -0.74
N GLY A 38 -1.40 -9.50 -1.01
CA GLY A 38 -1.98 -8.77 -2.15
C GLY A 38 -1.73 -9.44 -3.51
N ALA A 39 -0.60 -10.13 -3.67
CA ALA A 39 -0.27 -10.82 -4.91
C ALA A 39 -1.22 -11.97 -5.25
N TYR A 40 -1.81 -12.61 -4.25
CA TYR A 40 -2.72 -13.75 -4.45
C TYR A 40 -4.10 -13.34 -4.97
N GLY A 41 -4.51 -12.11 -4.79
CA GLY A 41 -5.68 -11.52 -5.43
C GLY A 41 -5.46 -11.12 -6.89
N HIS A 42 -4.21 -11.11 -7.37
CA HIS A 42 -3.87 -10.69 -8.71
C HIS A 42 -3.89 -11.88 -9.69
N PRO A 43 -4.30 -11.69 -10.97
CA PRO A 43 -4.38 -12.77 -11.96
C PRO A 43 -3.05 -13.48 -12.26
N PHE A 44 -1.91 -12.86 -11.95
CA PHE A 44 -0.56 -13.44 -12.16
C PHE A 44 0.01 -14.12 -10.90
N HIS A 45 -0.77 -14.27 -9.85
CA HIS A 45 -0.40 -15.07 -8.69
C HIS A 45 -0.37 -16.57 -9.05
N PRO A 46 0.23 -17.41 -8.24
CA PRO A 46 1.04 -17.22 -7.03
C PRO A 46 2.48 -16.80 -7.34
N PHE A 47 2.83 -16.75 -8.62
CA PHE A 47 4.19 -16.52 -9.07
C PHE A 47 4.74 -15.15 -8.66
N VAL A 48 3.86 -14.13 -8.64
CA VAL A 48 4.23 -12.76 -8.21
C VAL A 48 4.57 -12.75 -6.72
N GLY A 49 3.78 -13.43 -5.89
CA GLY A 49 4.04 -13.55 -4.45
C GLY A 49 5.38 -14.24 -4.18
N TRP A 50 5.64 -15.36 -4.86
CA TRP A 50 6.91 -16.06 -4.74
C TRP A 50 8.11 -15.20 -5.16
N ARG A 51 8.02 -14.45 -6.27
CA ARG A 51 9.08 -13.54 -6.71
C ARG A 51 9.37 -12.46 -5.68
N PHE A 52 8.33 -11.89 -5.08
CA PHE A 52 8.46 -10.89 -4.02
C PHE A 52 9.20 -11.45 -2.81
N ILE A 53 8.73 -12.59 -2.27
CA ILE A 53 9.32 -13.23 -1.09
C ILE A 53 10.78 -13.63 -1.34
N SER A 54 11.07 -14.19 -2.53
CA SER A 54 12.41 -14.70 -2.86
C SER A 54 13.42 -13.63 -3.27
N GLY A 55 13.02 -12.34 -3.26
CA GLY A 55 13.87 -11.25 -3.72
C GLY A 55 14.16 -11.29 -5.23
N ARG A 56 13.34 -12.01 -6.01
CA ARG A 56 13.49 -12.11 -7.48
C ARG A 56 12.62 -11.13 -8.24
N SER A 57 12.43 -9.95 -7.67
CA SER A 57 11.67 -8.83 -8.24
C SER A 57 12.56 -7.61 -8.49
N PRO A 58 13.48 -7.66 -9.46
CA PRO A 58 14.51 -6.62 -9.64
C PRO A 58 13.94 -5.22 -9.91
N ASN A 59 12.69 -5.18 -10.40
CA ASN A 59 11.99 -3.92 -10.65
C ASN A 59 11.27 -3.35 -9.41
N THR A 60 11.21 -4.12 -8.33
CA THR A 60 10.49 -3.77 -7.08
C THR A 60 11.26 -4.31 -5.86
N PRO A 61 12.52 -3.90 -5.65
CA PRO A 61 13.36 -4.44 -4.61
C PRO A 61 12.81 -4.10 -3.22
N MET A 62 12.70 -5.12 -2.37
CA MET A 62 12.30 -4.98 -0.97
C MET A 62 12.87 -6.12 -0.09
N CYS A 63 12.63 -7.39 -0.48
CA CYS A 63 13.02 -8.54 0.35
C CYS A 63 14.51 -8.89 0.25
N GLU A 64 15.19 -8.50 -0.82
CA GLU A 64 16.59 -8.79 -1.13
C GLU A 64 17.62 -7.77 -0.57
N LEU A 65 17.19 -6.81 0.25
CA LEU A 65 18.05 -5.69 0.65
C LEU A 65 19.09 -6.04 1.74
N GLY A 66 19.19 -7.30 2.14
CA GLY A 66 20.18 -7.75 3.11
C GLY A 66 19.75 -7.57 4.57
N TRP A 67 18.50 -7.88 4.87
CA TRP A 67 17.94 -7.87 6.22
C TRP A 67 18.68 -8.86 7.15
N LYS A 68 18.77 -8.54 8.44
CA LYS A 68 19.26 -9.47 9.46
C LYS A 68 18.46 -10.77 9.47
N SER A 69 17.16 -10.65 9.37
CA SER A 69 16.23 -11.76 9.20
C SER A 69 15.04 -11.33 8.34
N LEU A 70 14.51 -12.26 7.56
CA LEU A 70 13.31 -12.03 6.75
C LEU A 70 12.34 -13.18 7.01
N GLY A 71 11.18 -12.85 7.57
CA GLY A 71 10.05 -13.77 7.73
C GLY A 71 8.93 -13.45 6.72
N VAL A 72 7.98 -14.37 6.62
CA VAL A 72 6.77 -14.20 5.82
C VAL A 72 5.56 -14.16 6.75
N LEU A 73 4.73 -13.13 6.59
CA LEU A 73 3.45 -13.01 7.26
C LEU A 73 2.34 -13.09 6.21
N GLU A 74 1.76 -14.28 6.03
CA GLU A 74 0.67 -14.50 5.09
C GLU A 74 -0.67 -14.26 5.79
N LEU A 75 -1.31 -13.13 5.48
CA LEU A 75 -2.48 -12.66 6.20
C LEU A 75 -3.68 -13.61 6.07
N SER A 76 -3.82 -14.29 4.93
CA SER A 76 -4.92 -15.22 4.70
C SER A 76 -4.84 -16.49 5.57
N ALA A 77 -3.69 -16.79 6.14
CA ALA A 77 -3.48 -17.90 7.05
C ALA A 77 -3.76 -17.53 8.53
N LEU A 78 -3.61 -16.26 8.89
CA LEU A 78 -3.68 -15.81 10.29
C LEU A 78 -5.01 -16.12 11.00
N PRO A 79 -6.20 -16.08 10.35
CA PRO A 79 -7.44 -16.45 11.02
C PRO A 79 -7.47 -17.88 11.55
N SER A 80 -6.56 -18.75 11.11
CA SER A 80 -6.41 -20.13 11.59
C SER A 80 -5.30 -20.30 12.62
N ILE A 81 -4.63 -19.22 13.02
CA ILE A 81 -3.49 -19.19 13.94
C ILE A 81 -3.84 -18.30 15.12
N ASP A 82 -3.62 -18.78 16.34
CA ASP A 82 -3.88 -18.00 17.54
C ASP A 82 -3.04 -16.70 17.56
N GLU A 83 -3.68 -15.59 17.90
CA GLU A 83 -3.03 -14.26 17.94
C GLU A 83 -1.77 -14.25 18.81
N GLU A 84 -1.76 -15.03 19.89
CA GLU A 84 -0.62 -15.18 20.81
C GLU A 84 0.64 -15.70 20.12
N GLN A 85 0.51 -16.36 18.96
CA GLN A 85 1.64 -16.91 18.22
C GLN A 85 2.24 -15.92 17.22
N TRP A 86 1.44 -15.04 16.60
CA TRP A 86 1.93 -14.16 15.54
C TRP A 86 2.02 -12.68 15.94
N VAL A 87 1.18 -12.20 16.86
CA VAL A 87 1.20 -10.78 17.29
C VAL A 87 2.53 -10.38 17.93
N PRO A 88 3.16 -11.19 18.79
CA PRO A 88 4.50 -10.88 19.31
C PRO A 88 5.53 -10.73 18.20
N LEU A 89 5.52 -11.62 17.19
CA LEU A 89 6.47 -11.56 16.05
C LEU A 89 6.34 -10.25 15.27
N VAL A 90 5.10 -9.76 15.08
CA VAL A 90 4.86 -8.48 14.41
C VAL A 90 5.34 -7.31 15.26
N LYS A 91 5.13 -7.36 16.58
CA LYS A 91 5.55 -6.29 17.51
C LYS A 91 7.07 -6.21 17.67
N GLU A 92 7.77 -7.33 17.55
CA GLU A 92 9.22 -7.43 17.67
C GLU A 92 9.96 -7.13 16.35
N THR A 93 9.23 -7.03 15.23
CA THR A 93 9.85 -6.75 13.94
C THR A 93 10.13 -5.27 13.75
N ASP A 94 11.28 -4.96 13.12
CA ASP A 94 11.65 -3.57 12.83
C ASP A 94 10.88 -3.01 11.64
N ILE A 95 10.51 -3.88 10.68
CA ILE A 95 9.90 -3.43 9.44
C ILE A 95 8.90 -4.45 8.86
N LEU A 96 7.77 -3.94 8.37
CA LEU A 96 6.80 -4.67 7.57
C LEU A 96 6.96 -4.29 6.11
N LEU A 97 7.27 -5.26 5.26
CA LEU A 97 7.43 -5.10 3.81
C LEU A 97 6.14 -5.58 3.11
N VAL A 98 5.25 -4.66 2.78
CA VAL A 98 3.93 -5.01 2.26
C VAL A 98 3.91 -4.96 0.73
N GLY A 99 3.74 -6.11 0.12
CA GLY A 99 3.78 -6.31 -1.33
C GLY A 99 2.63 -5.67 -2.08
N GLY A 100 2.82 -5.59 -3.40
CA GLY A 100 1.79 -5.16 -4.34
C GLY A 100 0.80 -6.27 -4.68
N GLY A 101 -0.11 -5.98 -5.62
CA GLY A 101 -1.14 -6.90 -6.11
C GLY A 101 -2.52 -6.26 -6.12
N ASP A 102 -3.54 -7.01 -5.69
CA ASP A 102 -4.90 -6.51 -5.53
C ASP A 102 -5.07 -5.80 -4.19
N ALA A 103 -5.36 -4.50 -4.24
CA ALA A 103 -5.48 -3.69 -3.04
C ALA A 103 -6.75 -3.99 -2.22
N LEU A 104 -7.85 -4.38 -2.87
CA LEU A 104 -9.08 -4.74 -2.17
C LEU A 104 -8.95 -6.10 -1.48
N PHE A 105 -8.30 -7.04 -2.15
CA PHE A 105 -7.97 -8.35 -1.57
C PHE A 105 -7.04 -8.19 -0.36
N LEU A 106 -6.00 -7.36 -0.49
CA LEU A 106 -5.08 -7.08 0.62
C LEU A 106 -5.81 -6.39 1.78
N ALA A 107 -6.63 -5.38 1.51
CA ALA A 107 -7.41 -4.68 2.54
C ALA A 107 -8.37 -5.62 3.28
N HIS A 108 -9.02 -6.54 2.56
CA HIS A 108 -9.86 -7.58 3.16
C HIS A 108 -9.06 -8.41 4.18
N TRP A 109 -7.93 -8.97 3.75
CA TRP A 109 -7.13 -9.84 4.62
C TRP A 109 -6.44 -9.08 5.76
N MET A 110 -6.10 -7.81 5.58
CA MET A 110 -5.60 -6.99 6.70
C MET A 110 -6.61 -6.87 7.84
N ARG A 111 -7.91 -6.86 7.53
CA ARG A 111 -8.99 -6.84 8.53
C ARG A 111 -9.24 -8.21 9.11
N GLU A 112 -9.52 -9.20 8.24
CA GLU A 112 -9.86 -10.56 8.68
C GLU A 112 -8.75 -11.20 9.53
N SER A 113 -7.50 -10.77 9.33
CA SER A 113 -6.36 -11.22 10.13
C SER A 113 -6.18 -10.46 11.45
N GLY A 114 -6.87 -9.34 11.66
CA GLY A 114 -6.64 -8.47 12.83
C GLY A 114 -5.41 -7.54 12.68
N LEU A 115 -4.64 -7.64 11.58
CA LEU A 115 -3.46 -6.79 11.39
C LEU A 115 -3.83 -5.30 11.30
N ALA A 116 -4.96 -4.97 10.69
CA ALA A 116 -5.41 -3.57 10.55
C ALA A 116 -5.61 -2.90 11.91
N GLU A 117 -6.15 -3.62 12.88
CA GLU A 117 -6.37 -3.19 14.26
C GLU A 117 -5.06 -3.09 15.04
N LEU A 118 -4.08 -3.92 14.72
CA LEU A 118 -2.77 -3.94 15.35
C LEU A 118 -1.87 -2.78 14.88
N LEU A 119 -1.92 -2.39 13.59
CA LEU A 119 -1.03 -1.39 12.98
C LEU A 119 -0.92 -0.07 13.78
N PRO A 120 -2.00 0.54 14.31
CA PRO A 120 -1.89 1.77 15.08
C PRO A 120 -1.03 1.66 16.35
N SER A 121 -0.90 0.46 16.91
CA SER A 121 -0.12 0.21 18.13
C SER A 121 1.38 0.02 17.87
N LEU A 122 1.79 -0.17 16.61
CA LEU A 122 3.17 -0.44 16.21
C LEU A 122 3.98 0.87 16.08
N HIS A 123 4.32 1.51 17.20
CA HIS A 123 4.94 2.84 17.19
C HIS A 123 6.36 2.85 16.62
N ASP A 124 7.13 1.81 16.85
CA ASP A 124 8.54 1.71 16.46
C ASP A 124 8.75 0.98 15.13
N THR A 125 7.79 0.18 14.71
CA THR A 125 7.85 -0.55 13.44
C THR A 125 7.68 0.38 12.23
N VAL A 126 8.52 0.19 11.23
CA VAL A 126 8.42 0.89 9.93
C VAL A 126 7.55 0.05 8.99
N TYR A 127 6.53 0.66 8.41
CA TYR A 127 5.73 0.06 7.35
C TYR A 127 6.24 0.54 5.99
N VAL A 128 6.63 -0.36 5.11
CA VAL A 128 6.98 -0.04 3.73
C VAL A 128 5.99 -0.68 2.78
N GLY A 129 5.20 0.15 2.11
CA GLY A 129 4.21 -0.29 1.14
C GLY A 129 4.73 -0.23 -0.30
N LEU A 130 4.41 -1.25 -1.09
CA LEU A 130 4.63 -1.33 -2.52
C LEU A 130 3.29 -1.35 -3.25
N SER A 131 3.00 -0.38 -4.11
CA SER A 131 1.78 -0.34 -4.95
C SER A 131 0.51 -0.59 -4.09
N ALA A 132 -0.16 -1.75 -4.21
CA ALA A 132 -1.32 -2.10 -3.38
C ALA A 132 -1.02 -1.97 -1.88
N GLY A 133 0.19 -2.35 -1.42
CA GLY A 133 0.62 -2.17 -0.04
C GLY A 133 0.69 -0.72 0.41
N SER A 134 0.91 0.23 -0.51
CA SER A 134 0.81 1.67 -0.23
C SER A 134 -0.65 2.14 -0.23
N MET A 135 -1.44 1.63 -1.16
CA MET A 135 -2.81 2.08 -1.38
C MET A 135 -3.75 1.73 -0.22
N VAL A 136 -3.55 0.59 0.44
CA VAL A 136 -4.39 0.15 1.57
C VAL A 136 -4.32 1.06 2.79
N LEU A 137 -3.28 1.90 2.90
CA LEU A 137 -3.17 2.92 3.95
C LEU A 137 -3.82 4.25 3.57
N THR A 138 -4.35 4.39 2.36
CA THR A 138 -5.05 5.60 1.95
C THR A 138 -6.52 5.56 2.35
N PRO A 139 -7.16 6.72 2.58
CA PRO A 139 -8.58 6.79 2.97
C PRO A 139 -9.54 6.20 1.93
N CYS A 140 -9.12 6.15 0.67
CA CYS A 140 -9.96 5.67 -0.44
C CYS A 140 -9.11 4.95 -1.47
N ILE A 141 -9.57 3.77 -1.88
CA ILE A 141 -9.08 3.05 -3.06
C ILE A 141 -10.12 3.28 -4.17
N GLY A 142 -10.20 4.53 -4.64
CA GLY A 142 -11.23 4.93 -5.62
C GLY A 142 -10.89 4.50 -7.03
N GLY A 143 -11.88 3.99 -7.79
CA GLY A 143 -11.84 3.91 -9.26
C GLY A 143 -10.75 3.06 -9.91
N LEU A 144 -9.87 2.44 -9.17
CA LEU A 144 -8.85 1.57 -9.74
C LEU A 144 -9.49 0.30 -10.27
N HIS A 145 -9.40 0.15 -11.57
CA HIS A 145 -9.80 -1.07 -12.26
C HIS A 145 -8.87 -2.20 -11.85
N VAL A 146 -9.30 -2.99 -10.90
CA VAL A 146 -8.67 -4.25 -10.56
C VAL A 146 -9.21 -5.29 -11.52
N LEU A 147 -8.40 -5.66 -12.51
CA LEU A 147 -8.78 -6.62 -13.54
C LEU A 147 -8.96 -8.02 -12.95
N GLY A 148 -10.10 -8.63 -13.19
CA GLY A 148 -10.36 -10.07 -13.11
C GLY A 148 -10.83 -10.62 -11.76
N ALA A 149 -10.04 -10.61 -10.70
CA ALA A 149 -10.43 -11.15 -9.40
C ALA A 149 -11.42 -10.24 -8.66
N ALA A 150 -11.35 -8.94 -8.89
CA ALA A 150 -12.19 -7.94 -8.26
C ALA A 150 -13.69 -8.09 -8.58
N ASP A 151 -14.06 -8.64 -9.73
CA ASP A 151 -15.48 -8.80 -10.07
C ASP A 151 -16.16 -9.89 -9.24
N ARG A 152 -15.46 -10.94 -8.90
CA ARG A 152 -15.94 -11.96 -7.96
C ARG A 152 -16.03 -11.41 -6.53
N TRP A 153 -15.06 -10.57 -6.12
CA TRP A 153 -15.05 -9.93 -4.82
C TRP A 153 -16.03 -8.76 -4.72
N ARG A 154 -16.25 -7.98 -5.80
CA ARG A 154 -17.26 -6.92 -5.86
C ARG A 154 -18.68 -7.47 -5.72
N GLN A 155 -18.96 -8.67 -6.19
CA GLN A 155 -20.25 -9.32 -5.99
C GLN A 155 -20.46 -9.78 -4.53
N GLY A 156 -19.39 -10.20 -3.83
CA GLY A 156 -19.40 -10.50 -2.38
C GLY A 156 -19.30 -9.25 -1.50
N ALA A 157 -18.58 -8.23 -1.97
CA ALA A 157 -18.30 -6.97 -1.26
C ALA A 157 -19.39 -5.88 -1.42
N ARG A 158 -20.60 -6.23 -1.85
CA ARG A 158 -21.79 -5.37 -1.67
C ARG A 158 -22.11 -5.14 -0.19
N ASP A 159 -21.45 -5.88 0.71
CA ASP A 159 -21.42 -5.56 2.13
C ASP A 159 -20.49 -4.35 2.34
N ARG A 160 -21.09 -3.20 2.72
CA ARG A 160 -20.46 -1.89 2.91
C ARG A 160 -19.28 -1.87 3.91
N ARG A 161 -18.94 -2.99 4.49
CA ARG A 161 -17.88 -3.14 5.50
C ARG A 161 -16.46 -3.11 4.93
N LEU A 162 -16.26 -3.43 3.62
CA LEU A 162 -14.92 -3.44 3.01
C LEU A 162 -14.35 -2.04 2.72
N LEU A 163 -15.20 -1.00 2.71
CA LEU A 163 -14.77 0.38 2.48
C LEU A 163 -14.48 1.15 3.78
N ASP A 164 -14.71 0.54 4.93
CA ASP A 164 -14.75 1.23 6.22
C ASP A 164 -13.40 1.31 6.96
N LEU A 165 -12.31 0.74 6.40
CA LEU A 165 -10.94 1.00 6.89
C LEU A 165 -10.56 2.47 6.69
N SER A 166 -11.14 3.12 5.69
CA SER A 166 -10.91 4.52 5.36
C SER A 166 -11.82 5.49 6.11
N ALA A 167 -12.91 5.02 6.71
CA ALA A 167 -13.96 5.91 7.26
C ALA A 167 -13.72 6.34 8.71
N ARG A 168 -12.82 5.71 9.46
CA ARG A 168 -12.58 6.09 10.86
C ARG A 168 -11.72 7.34 11.06
N GLY A 169 -11.37 8.08 10.00
CA GLY A 169 -10.55 9.28 10.07
C GLY A 169 -11.05 10.52 9.34
N SER A 170 -12.08 10.43 8.49
CA SER A 170 -12.63 11.62 7.84
C SER A 170 -14.12 11.51 7.57
N SER A 171 -14.87 12.50 8.03
CA SER A 171 -16.32 12.68 7.84
C SER A 171 -16.71 13.13 6.41
N ARG A 172 -15.88 12.90 5.39
CA ARG A 172 -16.19 13.25 3.99
C ARG A 172 -16.26 12.00 3.11
N PRO A 173 -17.36 11.78 2.38
CA PRO A 173 -17.47 10.70 1.42
C PRO A 173 -16.47 10.88 0.29
N CYS A 174 -15.86 9.78 -0.16
CA CYS A 174 -15.00 9.72 -1.32
C CYS A 174 -15.83 10.05 -2.57
N GLY A 175 -15.66 11.23 -3.15
CA GLY A 175 -16.36 11.59 -4.38
C GLY A 175 -16.78 13.05 -4.53
N GLU A 176 -16.78 13.87 -3.49
CA GLU A 176 -17.03 15.31 -3.66
C GLU A 176 -15.72 16.04 -4.02
N HIS A 177 -15.31 15.93 -5.26
CA HIS A 177 -14.49 16.96 -5.88
C HIS A 177 -15.37 18.17 -6.09
N ASP A 178 -15.15 19.24 -5.31
CA ASP A 178 -15.72 20.56 -5.52
C ASP A 178 -15.41 21.01 -6.97
N GLY A 179 -16.45 20.96 -7.82
CA GLY A 179 -16.40 21.29 -9.23
C GLY A 179 -16.23 22.79 -9.51
N ARG A 180 -15.44 23.51 -8.75
CA ARG A 180 -15.01 24.87 -9.09
C ARG A 180 -13.98 24.79 -10.20
N ARG A 181 -14.45 24.68 -11.43
CA ARG A 181 -13.70 25.07 -12.60
C ARG A 181 -13.29 26.53 -12.41
N ARG A 182 -11.99 26.78 -12.24
CA ARG A 182 -11.43 28.10 -12.47
C ARG A 182 -11.65 28.41 -13.96
N GLU A 183 -12.59 29.28 -14.23
CA GLU A 183 -12.70 29.92 -15.53
C GLU A 183 -11.38 30.66 -15.80
N VAL A 184 -10.55 30.06 -16.64
CA VAL A 184 -9.40 30.75 -17.23
C VAL A 184 -10.00 31.70 -18.27
N GLY A 185 -10.12 32.96 -17.91
CA GLY A 185 -10.58 34.03 -18.78
C GLY A 185 -9.77 34.05 -20.07
N ARG A 186 -10.41 33.68 -21.18
CA ARG A 186 -9.90 33.94 -22.52
C ARG A 186 -9.99 35.45 -22.76
N ARG A 187 -8.88 36.15 -22.65
CA ARG A 187 -8.75 37.47 -23.25
C ARG A 187 -8.72 37.32 -24.77
N ALA A 188 -9.72 37.88 -25.44
CA ALA A 188 -9.74 38.05 -26.88
C ALA A 188 -8.61 39.05 -27.28
N PRO A 189 -7.94 38.86 -28.44
CA PRO A 189 -7.03 39.87 -28.97
C PRO A 189 -7.83 41.01 -29.60
N GLU A 190 -7.61 42.24 -29.15
CA GLU A 190 -8.10 43.44 -29.77
C GLU A 190 -7.45 43.62 -31.16
N SER A 191 -8.32 43.69 -32.16
CA SER A 191 -7.98 44.10 -33.52
C SER A 191 -7.69 45.57 -33.59
N GLY A 192 -6.44 45.93 -33.58
CA GLY A 192 -5.96 47.30 -33.90
C GLY A 192 -5.69 47.43 -35.39
N VAL A 193 -6.67 47.85 -36.16
CA VAL A 193 -6.49 48.44 -37.49
C VAL A 193 -5.79 49.79 -37.29
N ARG A 194 -4.64 49.99 -37.88
CA ARG A 194 -4.09 51.32 -38.23
C ARG A 194 -3.72 51.34 -39.70
N ASP A 195 -4.59 51.99 -40.40
CA ASP A 195 -4.42 52.64 -41.70
C ASP A 195 -3.34 53.73 -41.62
N ARG A 196 -2.37 53.73 -42.55
CA ARG A 196 -1.66 54.93 -43.07
C ARG A 196 -0.81 54.55 -44.28
N ARG A 197 -1.29 54.97 -45.47
CA ARG A 197 -0.60 55.66 -46.56
C ARG A 197 0.76 55.15 -47.01
#